data_7fa4473734bf489817a51f17925a99df
#
_entry.id   7fa4473734bf489817a51f17925a99df
#
_cell.length_a   1.000
_cell.length_b   1.000
_cell.length_c   1.000
_cell.angle_alpha   90.00
_cell.angle_beta   90.00
_cell.angle_gamma   90.00
#
_symmetry.space_group_name_H-M   'P 1'
#
loop_
_entity.id
_entity.type
_entity.pdbx_description
1 polymer ?
#
loop_
_entity_poly.entity_id
_entity_poly.type
_entity_poly.pdbx_seq_one_letter_code
_entity_poly.pdbx_strand_id
1 'polypeptide(L)'
;MAFHGFDRDTFLLLSENKFNDSRPYYETVKEQIKQKAIMPMREICAALSDQLFELDEQMNLIPVKMVSRVRRDTRRAKNKDMYRDNVWAMFMRHKYEWHYQPCMWFEIMPGGYSMGVGMFYYDTNYLEQYRAAMLADPDGFRKALKSVYSVDAVESGERYAKDKPGDIPRDLRPYYQAKSLYFIRYSSDMEPLFNGKVLDELREAVAAFAPMYRFLLGVMEQTIAEKGKNYDETI
;
A
#
# COMPACT_ATOMS: atom_id res chain seq x y z
N MET A 1 3.75 -14.20 18.52
CA MET A 1 3.07 -13.46 19.61
C MET A 1 1.78 -12.92 19.03
N ALA A 2 0.70 -12.85 19.79
CA ALA A 2 -0.56 -12.31 19.30
C ALA A 2 -0.53 -10.78 19.40
N PHE A 3 -1.03 -10.08 18.39
CA PHE A 3 -1.21 -8.64 18.42
C PHE A 3 -2.34 -8.25 19.39
N HIS A 4 -2.05 -7.34 20.31
CA HIS A 4 -3.00 -6.89 21.34
C HIS A 4 -3.33 -5.39 21.26
N GLY A 5 -2.72 -4.69 20.32
CA GLY A 5 -2.86 -3.24 20.13
C GLY A 5 -1.54 -2.50 20.27
N PHE A 6 -1.55 -1.23 19.91
CA PHE A 6 -0.45 -0.29 20.12
C PHE A 6 -0.61 0.43 21.47
N ASP A 7 0.49 0.79 22.09
CA ASP A 7 0.46 1.68 23.26
C ASP A 7 -0.03 3.10 22.85
N ARG A 8 -0.79 3.76 23.73
CA ARG A 8 -1.31 5.10 23.46
C ARG A 8 -0.19 6.16 23.28
N ASP A 9 0.92 5.99 23.97
CA ASP A 9 2.09 6.88 23.89
C ASP A 9 2.98 6.63 22.65
N THR A 10 2.70 5.59 21.86
CA THR A 10 3.43 5.31 20.61
C THR A 10 3.46 6.52 19.68
N PHE A 11 2.33 7.20 19.53
CA PHE A 11 2.19 8.33 18.61
C PHE A 11 2.91 9.58 19.11
N LEU A 12 2.89 9.83 20.42
CA LEU A 12 3.67 10.89 21.02
C LEU A 12 5.18 10.64 20.84
N LEU A 13 5.62 9.43 21.11
CA LEU A 13 7.01 9.01 20.95
C LEU A 13 7.51 9.20 19.51
N LEU A 14 6.70 8.81 18.52
CA LEU A 14 7.04 9.01 17.10
C LEU A 14 7.09 10.51 16.73
N SER A 15 6.14 11.29 17.22
CA SER A 15 6.09 12.75 16.99
C SER A 15 7.28 13.47 17.62
N GLU A 16 7.63 13.13 18.84
CA GLU A 16 8.82 13.70 19.54
C GLU A 16 10.12 13.36 18.81
N ASN A 17 10.24 12.10 18.34
CA ASN A 17 11.41 11.70 17.57
C ASN A 17 11.54 12.47 16.25
N LYS A 18 10.42 12.72 15.56
CA LYS A 18 10.40 13.56 14.36
C LYS A 18 10.69 15.02 14.67
N PHE A 19 10.12 15.56 15.75
CA PHE A 19 10.33 16.95 16.16
C PHE A 19 11.79 17.24 16.49
N ASN A 20 12.45 16.34 17.24
CA ASN A 20 13.87 16.48 17.59
C ASN A 20 14.78 16.24 16.37
N ASP A 21 14.37 15.42 15.44
CA ASP A 21 15.03 15.07 14.18
C ASP A 21 16.56 14.91 14.26
N SER A 22 17.04 14.30 15.33
CA SER A 22 18.47 14.16 15.60
C SER A 22 18.87 12.73 15.94
N ARG A 23 20.06 12.32 15.48
CA ARG A 23 20.59 11.00 15.78
C ARG A 23 20.82 10.77 17.28
N PRO A 24 21.38 11.73 18.04
CA PRO A 24 21.54 11.54 19.49
C PRO A 24 20.21 11.26 20.20
N TYR A 25 19.16 12.01 19.90
CA TYR A 25 17.85 11.77 20.48
C TYR A 25 17.28 10.40 20.08
N TYR A 26 17.35 10.06 18.80
CA TYR A 26 16.89 8.75 18.33
C TYR A 26 17.56 7.58 19.06
N GLU A 27 18.88 7.67 19.32
CA GLU A 27 19.59 6.61 20.05
C GLU A 27 19.06 6.43 21.48
N THR A 28 18.48 7.46 22.10
CA THR A 28 17.87 7.37 23.44
C THR A 28 16.48 6.70 23.42
N VAL A 29 15.73 6.82 22.31
CA VAL A 29 14.35 6.33 22.22
C VAL A 29 14.16 5.14 21.28
N LYS A 30 15.19 4.72 20.54
CA LYS A 30 15.09 3.70 19.48
C LYS A 30 14.52 2.36 19.95
N GLU A 31 14.88 1.93 21.16
CA GLU A 31 14.36 0.66 21.66
C GLU A 31 12.88 0.78 22.05
N GLN A 32 12.45 1.91 22.59
CA GLN A 32 11.04 2.18 22.85
C GLN A 32 10.24 2.23 21.54
N ILE A 33 10.73 2.91 20.51
CA ILE A 33 10.10 2.94 19.18
C ILE A 33 10.00 1.52 18.60
N LYS A 34 11.06 0.74 18.75
CA LYS A 34 11.05 -0.65 18.29
C LYS A 34 9.96 -1.46 18.99
N GLN A 35 9.87 -1.39 20.33
CA GLN A 35 8.91 -2.17 21.12
C GLN A 35 7.46 -1.68 20.90
N LYS A 36 7.23 -0.37 20.83
CA LYS A 36 5.89 0.21 20.82
C LYS A 36 5.30 0.42 19.42
N ALA A 37 6.12 0.54 18.37
CA ALA A 37 5.66 0.77 17.01
C ALA A 37 6.03 -0.38 16.05
N ILE A 38 7.32 -0.77 16.02
CA ILE A 38 7.81 -1.71 15.00
C ILE A 38 7.40 -3.15 15.32
N MET A 39 7.49 -3.59 16.58
CA MET A 39 7.14 -4.95 16.94
C MET A 39 5.64 -5.22 16.80
N PRO A 40 4.71 -4.36 17.30
CA PRO A 40 3.28 -4.55 17.06
C PRO A 40 2.92 -4.55 15.56
N MET A 41 3.55 -3.69 14.74
CA MET A 41 3.35 -3.71 13.30
C MET A 41 3.80 -5.04 12.67
N ARG A 42 4.89 -5.64 13.14
CA ARG A 42 5.35 -6.97 12.69
C ARG A 42 4.41 -8.09 13.15
N GLU A 43 3.80 -7.96 14.31
CA GLU A 43 2.78 -8.92 14.80
C GLU A 43 1.54 -8.88 13.91
N ILE A 44 1.09 -7.70 13.48
CA ILE A 44 0.04 -7.55 12.46
C ILE A 44 0.44 -8.27 11.16
N CYS A 45 1.65 -8.03 10.64
CA CYS A 45 2.11 -8.70 9.43
C CYS A 45 2.10 -10.24 9.58
N ALA A 46 2.55 -10.74 10.72
CA ALA A 46 2.53 -12.17 11.01
C ALA A 46 1.11 -12.74 11.14
N ALA A 47 0.18 -11.99 11.73
CA ALA A 47 -1.21 -12.39 11.89
C ALA A 47 -2.02 -12.39 10.59
N LEU A 48 -1.53 -11.69 9.56
CA LEU A 48 -2.13 -11.65 8.22
C LEU A 48 -1.47 -12.63 7.24
N SER A 49 -0.38 -13.32 7.63
CA SER A 49 0.46 -14.08 6.69
C SER A 49 -0.30 -15.14 5.90
N ASP A 50 -1.20 -15.89 6.54
CA ASP A 50 -1.96 -16.95 5.86
C ASP A 50 -2.91 -16.35 4.81
N GLN A 51 -3.65 -15.30 5.18
CA GLN A 51 -4.57 -14.60 4.26
C GLN A 51 -3.81 -13.95 3.09
N LEU A 52 -2.62 -13.41 3.33
CA LEU A 52 -1.78 -12.81 2.30
C LEU A 52 -1.18 -13.88 1.38
N PHE A 53 -0.81 -15.05 1.91
CA PHE A 53 -0.34 -16.18 1.13
C PHE A 53 -1.44 -16.73 0.21
N GLU A 54 -2.66 -16.89 0.72
CA GLU A 54 -3.82 -17.31 -0.07
C GLU A 54 -4.17 -16.33 -1.19
N LEU A 55 -3.88 -15.03 -0.97
CA LEU A 55 -4.08 -14.01 -1.99
C LEU A 55 -3.04 -14.07 -3.10
N ASP A 56 -1.76 -14.23 -2.75
CA ASP A 56 -0.61 -14.28 -3.67
C ASP A 56 0.54 -15.08 -3.02
N GLU A 57 0.76 -16.32 -3.49
CA GLU A 57 1.81 -17.21 -2.97
C GLU A 57 3.23 -16.63 -3.08
N GLN A 58 3.45 -15.64 -3.97
CA GLN A 58 4.72 -14.96 -4.14
C GLN A 58 4.86 -13.73 -3.24
N MET A 59 3.85 -13.42 -2.42
CA MET A 59 3.90 -12.27 -1.52
C MET A 59 5.04 -12.41 -0.51
N ASN A 60 5.72 -11.30 -0.24
CA ASN A 60 6.74 -11.27 0.79
C ASN A 60 6.10 -11.32 2.18
N LEU A 61 6.24 -12.44 2.87
CA LEU A 61 5.66 -12.69 4.20
C LEU A 61 6.68 -12.56 5.34
N ILE A 62 7.83 -11.94 5.11
CA ILE A 62 8.86 -11.72 6.12
C ILE A 62 8.59 -10.39 6.84
N PRO A 63 8.06 -10.35 8.09
CA PRO A 63 7.60 -9.13 8.75
C PRO A 63 8.68 -8.04 8.83
N VAL A 64 9.95 -8.43 9.03
CA VAL A 64 11.08 -7.48 9.07
C VAL A 64 11.26 -6.74 7.74
N LYS A 65 10.91 -7.36 6.61
CA LYS A 65 11.03 -6.77 5.27
C LYS A 65 9.76 -6.00 4.86
N MET A 66 8.63 -6.29 5.50
CA MET A 66 7.36 -5.64 5.22
C MET A 66 7.23 -4.29 5.92
N VAL A 67 7.80 -4.15 7.12
CA VAL A 67 7.65 -2.95 7.96
C VAL A 67 8.69 -1.90 7.64
N SER A 68 8.25 -0.66 7.54
CA SER A 68 9.09 0.51 7.26
C SER A 68 10.05 0.80 8.42
N ARG A 69 11.14 1.50 8.09
CA ARG A 69 12.03 2.10 9.10
C ARG A 69 11.51 3.48 9.46
N VAL A 70 11.62 3.88 10.71
CA VAL A 70 11.33 5.25 11.16
C VAL A 70 12.35 6.24 10.58
N ARG A 71 13.60 5.82 10.43
CA ARG A 71 14.62 6.61 9.76
C ARG A 71 14.42 6.63 8.25
N ARG A 72 14.42 7.84 7.67
CA ARG A 72 14.28 8.07 6.23
C ARG A 72 15.60 7.85 5.48
N ASP A 73 15.52 7.44 4.24
CA ASP A 73 16.63 7.58 3.30
C ASP A 73 16.56 8.98 2.66
N THR A 74 17.44 9.85 3.12
CA THR A 74 17.46 11.25 2.70
C THR A 74 18.43 11.52 1.55
N ARG A 75 19.13 10.50 1.03
CA ARG A 75 20.18 10.69 0.00
C ARG A 75 19.65 11.39 -1.25
N ARG A 76 18.44 11.04 -1.71
CA ARG A 76 17.80 11.61 -2.90
C ARG A 76 16.55 12.43 -2.59
N ALA A 77 16.22 12.64 -1.30
CA ALA A 77 15.04 13.38 -0.90
C ALA A 77 15.30 14.90 -0.91
N LYS A 78 14.29 15.68 -1.35
CA LYS A 78 14.32 17.15 -1.24
C LYS A 78 14.23 17.58 0.22
N ASN A 79 13.31 16.99 0.98
CA ASN A 79 13.22 17.18 2.43
C ASN A 79 14.27 16.31 3.12
N LYS A 80 15.08 16.91 3.97
CA LYS A 80 16.21 16.29 4.66
C LYS A 80 15.87 15.80 6.07
N ASP A 81 14.62 15.90 6.53
CA ASP A 81 14.22 15.32 7.81
C ASP A 81 14.65 13.86 7.90
N MET A 82 15.34 13.51 8.98
CA MET A 82 15.92 12.19 9.17
C MET A 82 14.90 11.15 9.63
N TYR A 83 13.86 11.58 10.32
CA TYR A 83 12.89 10.70 10.95
C TYR A 83 11.46 11.00 10.52
N ARG A 84 10.62 9.98 10.65
CA ARG A 84 9.17 10.03 10.39
C ARG A 84 8.42 9.91 11.71
N ASP A 85 7.18 10.39 11.70
CA ASP A 85 6.19 10.18 12.75
C ASP A 85 5.18 9.09 12.40
N ASN A 86 5.38 8.38 11.29
CA ASN A 86 4.54 7.29 10.80
C ASN A 86 5.34 5.99 10.65
N VAL A 87 4.62 4.87 10.75
CA VAL A 87 5.13 3.53 10.47
C VAL A 87 4.11 2.82 9.59
N TRP A 88 4.58 2.19 8.51
CA TRP A 88 3.72 1.40 7.63
C TRP A 88 4.26 0.00 7.40
N ALA A 89 3.36 -0.90 7.08
CA ALA A 89 3.64 -2.20 6.50
C ALA A 89 3.18 -2.21 5.05
N MET A 90 3.93 -2.87 4.16
CA MET A 90 3.57 -3.09 2.76
C MET A 90 3.40 -4.58 2.49
N PHE A 91 2.29 -4.93 1.88
CA PHE A 91 1.92 -6.28 1.46
C PHE A 91 2.06 -6.35 -0.06
N MET A 92 3.19 -6.88 -0.51
CA MET A 92 3.57 -6.96 -1.92
C MET A 92 4.63 -8.04 -2.13
N ARG A 93 4.92 -8.44 -3.36
CA ARG A 93 6.03 -9.34 -3.71
C ARG A 93 7.38 -8.71 -3.36
N HIS A 94 8.49 -9.38 -3.55
CA HIS A 94 9.82 -8.88 -3.18
C HIS A 94 10.19 -7.57 -3.89
N LYS A 95 10.90 -6.67 -3.18
CA LYS A 95 11.23 -5.31 -3.64
C LYS A 95 12.10 -5.20 -4.91
N TYR A 96 12.85 -6.20 -5.29
CA TYR A 96 13.66 -6.13 -6.52
C TYR A 96 12.83 -6.24 -7.81
N GLU A 97 11.57 -6.67 -7.69
CA GLU A 97 10.61 -6.75 -8.79
C GLU A 97 9.54 -5.64 -8.74
N TRP A 98 9.74 -4.61 -7.95
CA TRP A 98 8.70 -3.65 -7.60
C TRP A 98 8.27 -2.66 -8.69
N HIS A 99 8.88 -2.70 -9.87
CA HIS A 99 8.33 -1.99 -11.02
C HIS A 99 7.00 -2.64 -11.41
N TYR A 100 5.95 -1.82 -11.43
CA TYR A 100 4.58 -2.21 -11.76
C TYR A 100 3.86 -3.08 -10.72
N GLN A 101 4.46 -3.38 -9.59
CA GLN A 101 3.81 -4.22 -8.59
C GLN A 101 2.66 -3.49 -7.91
N PRO A 102 1.48 -4.13 -7.83
CA PRO A 102 0.46 -3.69 -6.89
C PRO A 102 0.91 -3.95 -5.46
N CYS A 103 0.41 -3.14 -4.55
CA CYS A 103 0.59 -3.37 -3.13
C CYS A 103 -0.68 -3.05 -2.36
N MET A 104 -0.84 -3.69 -1.22
CA MET A 104 -1.68 -3.20 -0.15
C MET A 104 -0.77 -2.66 0.96
N TRP A 105 -1.29 -1.79 1.79
CA TRP A 105 -0.53 -1.25 2.91
C TRP A 105 -1.43 -0.99 4.11
N PHE A 106 -0.79 -0.93 5.26
CA PHE A 106 -1.34 -0.40 6.50
C PHE A 106 -0.35 0.59 7.09
N GLU A 107 -0.82 1.74 7.53
CA GLU A 107 0.00 2.81 8.07
C GLU A 107 -0.64 3.40 9.31
N ILE A 108 0.18 3.58 10.37
CA ILE A 108 -0.19 4.33 11.57
C ILE A 108 0.54 5.66 11.57
N MET A 109 -0.15 6.72 12.01
CA MET A 109 0.37 8.08 12.06
C MET A 109 -0.28 8.86 13.20
N PRO A 110 0.30 9.98 13.64
CA PRO A 110 -0.38 10.87 14.58
C PRO A 110 -1.76 11.27 14.07
N GLY A 111 -2.79 11.01 14.88
CA GLY A 111 -4.18 11.35 14.57
C GLY A 111 -4.94 10.32 13.75
N GLY A 112 -4.38 9.13 13.47
CA GLY A 112 -5.13 8.09 12.78
C GLY A 112 -4.32 6.97 12.18
N TYR A 113 -4.97 6.21 11.30
CA TYR A 113 -4.35 5.17 10.49
C TYR A 113 -5.00 5.10 9.11
N SER A 114 -4.29 4.50 8.18
CA SER A 114 -4.81 4.25 6.84
C SER A 114 -4.48 2.83 6.38
N MET A 115 -5.31 2.32 5.48
CA MET A 115 -5.07 1.10 4.75
C MET A 115 -5.51 1.28 3.30
N GLY A 116 -4.87 0.59 2.38
CA GLY A 116 -5.20 0.78 0.98
C GLY A 116 -4.63 -0.26 0.05
N VAL A 117 -5.00 -0.12 -1.23
CA VAL A 117 -4.54 -0.95 -2.35
C VAL A 117 -4.28 -0.08 -3.57
N GLY A 118 -3.23 -0.36 -4.31
CA GLY A 118 -2.93 0.37 -5.53
C GLY A 118 -1.52 0.15 -6.03
N MET A 119 -1.03 1.13 -6.79
CA MET A 119 0.27 1.09 -7.42
C MET A 119 1.05 2.36 -7.16
N PHE A 120 2.33 2.20 -6.80
CA PHE A 120 3.25 3.33 -6.59
C PHE A 120 4.16 3.59 -7.79
N TYR A 121 4.43 2.57 -8.62
CA TYR A 121 5.29 2.69 -9.80
C TYR A 121 4.59 2.16 -11.04
N TYR A 122 4.51 2.99 -12.06
CA TYR A 122 3.91 2.71 -13.34
C TYR A 122 4.53 3.63 -14.39
N ASP A 123 4.58 3.18 -15.62
CA ASP A 123 4.94 3.98 -16.78
C ASP A 123 3.78 4.00 -17.79
N THR A 124 4.02 4.62 -18.94
CA THR A 124 3.02 4.73 -20.00
C THR A 124 2.55 3.35 -20.47
N ASN A 125 3.46 2.39 -20.63
CA ASN A 125 3.13 1.04 -21.08
C ASN A 125 2.22 0.32 -20.07
N TYR A 126 2.55 0.40 -18.77
CA TYR A 126 1.66 -0.15 -17.75
C TYR A 126 0.27 0.48 -17.79
N LEU A 127 0.17 1.79 -17.95
CA LEU A 127 -1.13 2.48 -18.00
C LEU A 127 -1.93 2.14 -19.27
N GLU A 128 -1.27 1.79 -20.36
CA GLU A 128 -1.93 1.30 -21.58
C GLU A 128 -2.48 -0.11 -21.35
N GLN A 129 -1.71 -1.02 -20.74
CA GLN A 129 -2.16 -2.36 -20.37
C GLN A 129 -3.31 -2.31 -19.34
N TYR A 130 -3.21 -1.43 -18.35
CA TYR A 130 -4.27 -1.19 -17.38
C TYR A 130 -5.60 -0.81 -18.06
N ARG A 131 -5.56 0.12 -19.02
CA ARG A 131 -6.77 0.53 -19.78
C ARG A 131 -7.30 -0.59 -20.64
N ALA A 132 -6.42 -1.31 -21.32
CA ALA A 132 -6.79 -2.45 -22.13
C ALA A 132 -7.46 -3.54 -21.31
N ALA A 133 -6.88 -3.91 -20.17
CA ALA A 133 -7.44 -4.92 -19.26
C ALA A 133 -8.81 -4.49 -18.71
N MET A 134 -8.96 -3.22 -18.31
CA MET A 134 -10.24 -2.69 -17.82
C MET A 134 -11.34 -2.75 -18.88
N LEU A 135 -11.02 -2.46 -20.16
CA LEU A 135 -11.98 -2.51 -21.26
C LEU A 135 -12.24 -3.94 -21.75
N ALA A 136 -11.30 -4.85 -21.57
CA ALA A 136 -11.48 -6.26 -21.89
C ALA A 136 -12.44 -6.98 -20.92
N ASP A 137 -12.42 -6.62 -19.64
CA ASP A 137 -13.33 -7.11 -18.60
C ASP A 137 -13.89 -5.97 -17.74
N PRO A 138 -14.80 -5.13 -18.30
CA PRO A 138 -15.37 -4.02 -17.57
C PRO A 138 -16.21 -4.45 -16.36
N ASP A 139 -16.86 -5.61 -16.42
CA ASP A 139 -17.68 -6.11 -15.31
C ASP A 139 -16.85 -6.67 -14.18
N GLY A 140 -15.73 -7.34 -14.47
CA GLY A 140 -14.73 -7.74 -13.47
C GLY A 140 -14.13 -6.53 -12.76
N PHE A 141 -13.79 -5.49 -13.52
CA PHE A 141 -13.29 -4.25 -12.92
C PHE A 141 -14.33 -3.56 -12.03
N ARG A 142 -15.61 -3.50 -12.46
CA ARG A 142 -16.74 -3.00 -11.63
C ARG A 142 -16.90 -3.77 -10.33
N LYS A 143 -16.77 -5.11 -10.39
CA LYS A 143 -16.82 -5.97 -9.18
C LYS A 143 -15.66 -5.65 -8.23
N ALA A 144 -14.45 -5.46 -8.78
CA ALA A 144 -13.29 -5.05 -7.99
C ALA A 144 -13.49 -3.68 -7.33
N LEU A 145 -14.03 -2.69 -8.04
CA LEU A 145 -14.40 -1.39 -7.50
C LEU A 145 -15.44 -1.51 -6.39
N LYS A 146 -16.52 -2.26 -6.62
CA LYS A 146 -17.56 -2.48 -5.61
C LYS A 146 -17.00 -3.11 -4.34
N SER A 147 -16.09 -4.05 -4.48
CA SER A 147 -15.43 -4.70 -3.34
C SER A 147 -14.57 -3.70 -2.56
N VAL A 148 -13.77 -2.88 -3.23
CA VAL A 148 -12.96 -1.85 -2.59
C VAL A 148 -13.82 -0.83 -1.83
N TYR A 149 -14.91 -0.37 -2.44
CA TYR A 149 -15.79 0.61 -1.81
C TYR A 149 -16.63 0.04 -0.67
N SER A 150 -16.74 -1.28 -0.52
CA SER A 150 -17.50 -1.90 0.59
C SER A 150 -16.88 -1.69 1.97
N VAL A 151 -15.64 -1.24 2.03
CA VAL A 151 -14.91 -0.94 3.28
C VAL A 151 -14.59 0.56 3.41
N ASP A 152 -15.43 1.42 2.83
CA ASP A 152 -15.29 2.88 2.88
C ASP A 152 -13.96 3.43 2.33
N ALA A 153 -13.27 2.65 1.49
CA ALA A 153 -12.10 3.16 0.80
C ALA A 153 -12.52 4.11 -0.33
N VAL A 154 -11.75 5.15 -0.55
CA VAL A 154 -11.99 6.13 -1.61
C VAL A 154 -10.85 6.12 -2.62
N GLU A 155 -11.17 6.38 -3.89
CA GLU A 155 -10.15 6.59 -4.90
C GLU A 155 -9.33 7.84 -4.56
N SER A 156 -8.00 7.69 -4.62
CA SER A 156 -7.06 8.77 -4.37
C SER A 156 -5.93 8.62 -5.37
N GLY A 157 -6.02 9.33 -6.47
CA GLY A 157 -5.03 9.25 -7.54
C GLY A 157 -5.08 10.50 -8.42
N GLU A 158 -4.01 10.71 -9.17
CA GLU A 158 -3.99 11.77 -10.18
C GLU A 158 -4.70 11.32 -11.45
N ARG A 159 -5.33 12.27 -12.14
CA ARG A 159 -5.92 12.09 -13.47
C ARG A 159 -5.23 12.95 -14.51
N TYR A 160 -5.28 12.52 -15.76
CA TYR A 160 -4.85 13.36 -16.86
C TYR A 160 -5.78 14.57 -17.00
N ALA A 161 -5.22 15.76 -17.22
CA ALA A 161 -5.98 17.00 -17.41
C ALA A 161 -6.78 17.02 -18.72
N LYS A 162 -6.29 16.30 -19.75
CA LYS A 162 -6.98 16.12 -21.03
C LYS A 162 -7.58 14.74 -21.10
N ASP A 163 -8.84 14.69 -21.52
CA ASP A 163 -9.54 13.42 -21.72
C ASP A 163 -8.82 12.55 -22.76
N LYS A 164 -8.56 11.32 -22.38
CA LYS A 164 -8.08 10.30 -23.30
C LYS A 164 -9.22 9.90 -24.25
N PRO A 165 -8.98 9.85 -25.56
CA PRO A 165 -10.02 9.42 -26.51
C PRO A 165 -10.37 7.96 -26.35
N GLY A 166 -11.56 7.59 -26.74
CA GLY A 166 -12.06 6.20 -26.78
C GLY A 166 -13.55 6.10 -26.46
N ASP A 167 -14.13 5.00 -26.91
CA ASP A 167 -15.50 4.60 -26.55
C ASP A 167 -15.46 3.87 -25.22
N ILE A 168 -15.64 4.65 -24.13
CA ILE A 168 -15.45 4.17 -22.76
C ILE A 168 -16.76 4.31 -22.02
N PRO A 169 -17.24 3.25 -21.33
CA PRO A 169 -18.41 3.34 -20.47
C PRO A 169 -18.30 4.53 -19.51
N ARG A 170 -19.40 5.28 -19.38
CA ARG A 170 -19.44 6.53 -18.62
C ARG A 170 -18.94 6.37 -17.18
N ASP A 171 -19.31 5.29 -16.53
CA ASP A 171 -18.94 4.95 -15.15
C ASP A 171 -17.46 4.59 -15.00
N LEU A 172 -16.82 4.07 -16.06
CA LEU A 172 -15.40 3.70 -16.05
C LEU A 172 -14.49 4.85 -16.51
N ARG A 173 -15.05 5.89 -17.11
CA ARG A 173 -14.27 7.03 -17.62
C ARG A 173 -13.33 7.66 -16.58
N PRO A 174 -13.74 7.89 -15.31
CA PRO A 174 -12.82 8.43 -14.29
C PRO A 174 -11.57 7.57 -14.08
N TYR A 175 -11.71 6.26 -14.08
CA TYR A 175 -10.62 5.30 -13.90
C TYR A 175 -9.75 5.16 -15.15
N TYR A 176 -10.37 5.26 -16.33
CA TYR A 176 -9.64 5.30 -17.60
C TYR A 176 -8.73 6.53 -17.70
N GLN A 177 -9.15 7.66 -17.12
CA GLN A 177 -8.37 8.90 -17.05
C GLN A 177 -7.31 8.88 -15.94
N ALA A 178 -7.22 7.82 -15.14
CA ALA A 178 -6.23 7.74 -14.08
C ALA A 178 -4.81 7.81 -14.64
N LYS A 179 -3.99 8.62 -13.99
CA LYS A 179 -2.54 8.71 -14.14
C LYS A 179 -1.85 7.92 -13.02
N SER A 180 -2.50 7.83 -11.88
CA SER A 180 -2.18 6.92 -10.78
C SER A 180 -3.47 6.37 -10.20
N LEU A 181 -3.44 5.12 -9.75
CA LEU A 181 -4.61 4.46 -9.18
C LEU A 181 -4.26 3.83 -7.84
N TYR A 182 -4.88 4.34 -6.80
CA TYR A 182 -4.91 3.72 -5.49
C TYR A 182 -6.18 4.09 -4.74
N PHE A 183 -6.57 3.21 -3.85
CA PHE A 183 -7.74 3.37 -3.00
C PHE A 183 -7.27 3.34 -1.56
N ILE A 184 -7.79 4.26 -0.75
CA ILE A 184 -7.38 4.44 0.63
C ILE A 184 -8.60 4.57 1.54
N ARG A 185 -8.60 3.81 2.63
CA ARG A 185 -9.45 4.02 3.78
C ARG A 185 -8.63 4.71 4.86
N TYR A 186 -9.10 5.82 5.36
CA TYR A 186 -8.50 6.53 6.49
C TYR A 186 -9.47 6.52 7.68
N SER A 187 -8.95 6.37 8.88
CA SER A 187 -9.69 6.50 10.13
C SER A 187 -8.97 7.43 11.09
N SER A 188 -9.71 8.39 11.67
CA SER A 188 -9.27 9.22 12.79
C SER A 188 -9.68 8.64 14.15
N ASP A 189 -10.52 7.60 14.17
CA ASP A 189 -10.79 6.83 15.38
C ASP A 189 -9.61 5.93 15.68
N MET A 190 -8.87 6.23 16.74
CA MET A 190 -7.67 5.49 17.13
C MET A 190 -7.95 4.33 18.10
N GLU A 191 -9.17 4.18 18.61
CA GLU A 191 -9.50 3.12 19.59
C GLU A 191 -9.26 1.71 19.05
N PRO A 192 -9.54 1.38 17.77
CA PRO A 192 -9.20 0.09 17.19
C PRO A 192 -7.69 -0.25 17.25
N LEU A 193 -6.83 0.78 17.18
CA LEU A 193 -5.37 0.59 17.30
C LEU A 193 -4.98 0.13 18.71
N PHE A 194 -5.63 0.68 19.75
CA PHE A 194 -5.25 0.44 21.14
C PHE A 194 -5.83 -0.85 21.72
N ASN A 195 -7.00 -1.28 21.25
CA ASN A 195 -7.68 -2.48 21.73
C ASN A 195 -7.49 -3.71 20.82
N GLY A 196 -6.68 -3.59 19.75
CA GLY A 196 -6.36 -4.66 18.82
C GLY A 196 -7.40 -4.93 17.73
N LYS A 197 -8.57 -4.29 17.74
CA LYS A 197 -9.63 -4.48 16.73
C LYS A 197 -9.21 -4.09 15.32
N VAL A 198 -8.21 -3.24 15.18
CA VAL A 198 -7.65 -2.85 13.86
C VAL A 198 -7.18 -4.07 13.05
N LEU A 199 -6.81 -5.17 13.70
CA LEU A 199 -6.43 -6.40 13.01
C LEU A 199 -7.64 -7.04 12.28
N ASP A 200 -8.82 -7.01 12.88
CA ASP A 200 -10.03 -7.52 12.23
C ASP A 200 -10.47 -6.62 11.08
N GLU A 201 -10.38 -5.29 11.26
CA GLU A 201 -10.60 -4.33 10.17
C GLU A 201 -9.62 -4.55 8.99
N LEU A 202 -8.36 -4.86 9.28
CA LEU A 202 -7.36 -5.17 8.27
C LEU A 202 -7.68 -6.47 7.53
N ARG A 203 -8.15 -7.51 8.22
CA ARG A 203 -8.59 -8.76 7.56
C ARG A 203 -9.73 -8.52 6.59
N GLU A 204 -10.72 -7.72 7.00
CA GLU A 204 -11.83 -7.30 6.14
C GLU A 204 -11.34 -6.48 4.95
N ALA A 205 -10.46 -5.51 5.19
CA ALA A 205 -9.89 -4.68 4.14
C ALA A 205 -9.06 -5.49 3.14
N VAL A 206 -8.21 -6.42 3.59
CA VAL A 206 -7.44 -7.30 2.71
C VAL A 206 -8.37 -8.13 1.82
N ALA A 207 -9.46 -8.68 2.39
CA ALA A 207 -10.46 -9.43 1.62
C ALA A 207 -11.17 -8.53 0.58
N ALA A 208 -11.55 -7.32 0.97
CA ALA A 208 -12.20 -6.36 0.08
C ALA A 208 -11.27 -5.82 -1.02
N PHE A 209 -9.99 -5.68 -0.73
CA PHE A 209 -8.97 -5.21 -1.68
C PHE A 209 -8.48 -6.31 -2.62
N ALA A 210 -8.66 -7.58 -2.28
CA ALA A 210 -8.16 -8.71 -3.04
C ALA A 210 -8.55 -8.72 -4.52
N PRO A 211 -9.80 -8.42 -4.94
CA PRO A 211 -10.15 -8.36 -6.36
C PRO A 211 -9.38 -7.29 -7.13
N MET A 212 -9.18 -6.11 -6.53
CA MET A 212 -8.41 -5.02 -7.16
C MET A 212 -6.92 -5.35 -7.22
N TYR A 213 -6.37 -5.92 -6.15
CA TYR A 213 -4.98 -6.40 -6.14
C TYR A 213 -4.73 -7.40 -7.26
N ARG A 214 -5.60 -8.42 -7.42
CA ARG A 214 -5.48 -9.42 -8.49
C ARG A 214 -5.61 -8.82 -9.88
N PHE A 215 -6.53 -7.85 -10.08
CA PHE A 215 -6.66 -7.12 -11.34
C PHE A 215 -5.34 -6.40 -11.68
N LEU A 216 -4.79 -5.62 -10.76
CA LEU A 216 -3.53 -4.89 -10.96
C LEU A 216 -2.32 -5.84 -11.13
N LEU A 217 -2.33 -6.98 -10.46
CA LEU A 217 -1.32 -8.02 -10.61
C LEU A 217 -1.33 -8.60 -12.03
N GLY A 218 -2.51 -8.91 -12.58
CA GLY A 218 -2.66 -9.36 -13.96
C GLY A 218 -2.15 -8.34 -14.98
N VAL A 219 -2.42 -7.05 -14.74
CA VAL A 219 -1.85 -5.96 -15.58
C VAL A 219 -0.31 -5.93 -15.51
N MET A 220 0.27 -6.12 -14.32
CA MET A 220 1.72 -6.23 -14.16
C MET A 220 2.29 -7.38 -14.98
N GLU A 221 1.72 -8.57 -14.85
CA GLU A 221 2.17 -9.78 -15.53
C GLU A 221 2.11 -9.62 -17.06
N GLN A 222 1.02 -9.03 -17.58
CA GLN A 222 0.90 -8.70 -19.00
C GLN A 222 1.96 -7.68 -19.45
N THR A 223 2.17 -6.62 -18.66
CA THR A 223 3.18 -5.58 -18.96
C THR A 223 4.59 -6.15 -19.05
N ILE A 224 4.94 -7.06 -18.13
CA ILE A 224 6.25 -7.73 -18.11
C ILE A 224 6.39 -8.67 -19.31
N ALA A 225 5.35 -9.46 -19.61
CA ALA A 225 5.36 -10.40 -20.74
C ALA A 225 5.54 -9.69 -22.09
N GLU A 226 4.92 -8.52 -22.29
CA GLU A 226 5.09 -7.73 -23.51
C GLU A 226 6.49 -7.10 -23.64
N LYS A 227 7.06 -6.64 -22.51
CA LYS A 227 8.44 -6.14 -22.54
C LYS A 227 9.45 -7.23 -22.89
N GLY A 228 9.24 -8.45 -22.42
CA GLY A 228 10.07 -9.61 -22.80
C GLY A 228 10.02 -9.90 -24.31
N LYS A 229 8.84 -9.86 -24.94
CA LYS A 229 8.71 -10.05 -26.39
C LYS A 229 9.44 -8.99 -27.21
N ASN A 230 9.38 -7.73 -26.81
CA ASN A 230 10.09 -6.64 -27.50
C ASN A 230 11.62 -6.75 -27.40
N TYR A 231 12.16 -7.45 -26.41
CA TYR A 231 13.60 -7.74 -26.31
C TYR A 231 14.03 -8.85 -27.27
N ASP A 232 13.20 -9.89 -27.44
CA ASP A 232 13.51 -11.03 -28.33
C ASP A 232 13.37 -10.66 -29.82
N GLU A 233 12.50 -9.69 -30.18
CA GLU A 233 12.36 -9.20 -31.57
C GLU A 233 13.46 -8.22 -32.00
N THR A 234 14.34 -7.79 -31.09
CA THR A 234 15.41 -6.81 -31.37
C THR A 234 16.80 -7.47 -31.48
N ILE A 235 16.89 -8.81 -31.36
CA ILE A 235 18.10 -9.61 -31.54
C ILE A 235 18.01 -10.38 -32.85
#